data_bdb943f1e2b12884a669a6d11cd410c8
#
_entry.id   bdb943f1e2b12884a669a6d11cd410c8
#
_cell.length_a   1.000
_cell.length_b   1.000
_cell.length_c   1.000
_cell.angle_alpha   90.00
_cell.angle_beta   90.00
_cell.angle_gamma   90.00
#
_symmetry.space_group_name_H-M   'P 1'
#
loop_
_entity.id
_entity.type
_entity.pdbx_description
1 polymer ?
#
loop_
_entity_poly.entity_id
_entity_poly.type
_entity_poly.pdbx_seq_one_letter_code
_entity_poly.pdbx_strand_id
1 'polypeptide(L)'
;MKIYFPIHFDGGNRGCEAIAKGTALLLDKPKEELVGLCRDVRLDKRLKVDKFVSLWKRPLWILIFNKFYCKLMSFIMKDKIKFNQLRFRHHYDVFLNNMKTGDVLFSTGGDMMCYANNEVIYTNDKIHERGLKSVLWGCSIGKANLTPEKIATLKRFSLIYARESLTAIMLKQELKLNNVVTFPDPAFVLEPEEVDLPDCFTQGSVIGLNISNYVLGGFDFESQLGKYIVQFVETIISSTNKSILLIPHVMWRRQDDRIVSRKLFDI
;
A
#
# COMPACT_ATOMS: atom_id res chain seq x y z
N MET A 1 7.55 -23.07 -6.48
CA MET A 1 6.42 -22.12 -6.74
C MET A 1 6.80 -20.81 -6.12
N LYS A 2 6.88 -19.74 -6.91
CA LYS A 2 7.14 -18.40 -6.37
C LYS A 2 5.86 -17.58 -6.27
N ILE A 3 5.83 -16.65 -5.32
CA ILE A 3 4.75 -15.70 -5.13
C ILE A 3 5.30 -14.31 -5.46
N TYR A 4 4.63 -13.60 -6.35
CA TYR A 4 5.05 -12.31 -6.86
C TYR A 4 4.15 -11.20 -6.33
N PHE A 5 4.76 -10.16 -5.76
CA PHE A 5 4.08 -8.99 -5.19
C PHE A 5 4.42 -7.74 -6.01
N PRO A 6 3.57 -7.34 -6.97
CA PRO A 6 3.84 -6.21 -7.85
C PRO A 6 3.59 -4.85 -7.18
N ILE A 7 2.74 -4.81 -6.14
CA ILE A 7 2.17 -3.57 -5.60
C ILE A 7 2.23 -3.58 -4.08
N HIS A 8 2.54 -2.41 -3.50
CA HIS A 8 2.50 -2.14 -2.05
C HIS A 8 3.25 -3.12 -1.14
N PHE A 9 4.34 -3.66 -1.62
CA PHE A 9 5.23 -4.49 -0.82
C PHE A 9 6.52 -3.74 -0.51
N ASP A 10 6.38 -2.46 -0.15
CA ASP A 10 7.47 -1.55 0.15
C ASP A 10 7.32 -0.92 1.55
N GLY A 11 8.42 -0.45 2.11
CA GLY A 11 8.49 0.10 3.46
C GLY A 11 8.16 1.60 3.58
N GLY A 12 7.67 2.26 2.53
CA GLY A 12 7.38 3.70 2.54
C GLY A 12 6.09 4.08 3.28
N ASN A 13 5.25 3.09 3.58
CA ASN A 13 4.05 3.21 4.40
C ASN A 13 4.07 2.10 5.45
N ARG A 14 3.94 2.46 6.72
CA ARG A 14 4.01 1.50 7.84
C ARG A 14 2.91 0.45 7.79
N GLY A 15 1.72 0.80 7.31
CA GLY A 15 0.65 -0.17 7.08
C GLY A 15 1.00 -1.17 5.99
N CYS A 16 1.56 -0.71 4.85
CA CYS A 16 2.03 -1.60 3.78
C CYS A 16 3.18 -2.50 4.26
N GLU A 17 4.11 -1.96 5.04
CA GLU A 17 5.20 -2.72 5.66
C GLU A 17 4.66 -3.83 6.58
N ALA A 18 3.69 -3.51 7.44
CA ALA A 18 3.05 -4.46 8.34
C ALA A 18 2.34 -5.58 7.56
N ILE A 19 1.56 -5.23 6.52
CA ILE A 19 0.93 -6.21 5.64
C ILE A 19 1.99 -7.10 4.97
N ALA A 20 3.10 -6.52 4.50
CA ALA A 20 4.17 -7.29 3.85
C ALA A 20 4.81 -8.29 4.80
N LYS A 21 5.20 -7.86 6.00
CA LYS A 21 5.78 -8.72 7.04
C LYS A 21 4.79 -9.81 7.49
N GLY A 22 3.55 -9.43 7.82
CA GLY A 22 2.51 -10.37 8.24
C GLY A 22 2.17 -11.39 7.14
N THR A 23 2.12 -10.95 5.88
CA THR A 23 1.93 -11.86 4.73
C THR A 23 3.07 -12.86 4.61
N ALA A 24 4.32 -12.43 4.76
CA ALA A 24 5.47 -13.32 4.68
C ALA A 24 5.44 -14.38 5.80
N LEU A 25 5.07 -13.98 7.03
CA LEU A 25 4.90 -14.90 8.16
C LEU A 25 3.77 -15.91 7.90
N LEU A 26 2.61 -15.44 7.43
CA LEU A 26 1.46 -16.33 7.14
C LEU A 26 1.73 -17.33 6.02
N LEU A 27 2.52 -16.95 5.02
CA LEU A 27 2.84 -17.83 3.90
C LEU A 27 3.88 -18.89 4.28
N ASP A 28 4.66 -18.65 5.32
CA ASP A 28 5.69 -19.55 5.85
C ASP A 28 6.59 -20.16 4.76
N LYS A 29 7.09 -19.28 3.90
CA LYS A 29 7.93 -19.67 2.76
C LYS A 29 9.31 -19.04 2.84
N PRO A 30 10.34 -19.74 2.30
CA PRO A 30 11.65 -19.14 2.12
C PRO A 30 11.53 -17.81 1.35
N LYS A 31 12.25 -16.78 1.78
CA LYS A 31 12.18 -15.45 1.16
C LYS A 31 12.50 -15.47 -0.34
N GLU A 32 13.26 -16.47 -0.81
CA GLU A 32 13.62 -16.66 -2.22
C GLU A 32 12.41 -17.05 -3.08
N GLU A 33 11.35 -17.56 -2.44
CA GLU A 33 10.07 -17.84 -3.09
C GLU A 33 9.11 -16.65 -3.07
N LEU A 34 9.37 -15.63 -2.26
CA LEU A 34 8.57 -14.41 -2.13
C LEU A 34 9.28 -13.27 -2.86
N VAL A 35 8.76 -12.80 -3.97
CA VAL A 35 9.41 -11.83 -4.86
C VAL A 35 8.64 -10.51 -4.87
N GLY A 36 9.18 -9.49 -4.22
CA GLY A 36 8.57 -8.16 -4.16
C GLY A 36 9.15 -7.18 -5.19
N LEU A 37 8.29 -6.48 -5.94
CA LEU A 37 8.73 -5.39 -6.81
C LEU A 37 9.13 -4.17 -5.95
N CYS A 38 10.43 -3.92 -5.87
CA CYS A 38 10.98 -2.84 -5.05
C CYS A 38 11.00 -1.51 -5.81
N ARG A 39 10.50 -0.45 -5.17
CA ARG A 39 10.56 0.94 -5.68
C ARG A 39 11.77 1.68 -5.14
N ASP A 40 12.08 1.53 -3.84
CA ASP A 40 13.23 2.13 -3.18
C ASP A 40 13.99 1.10 -2.33
N VAL A 41 15.02 0.50 -2.92
CA VAL A 41 15.84 -0.54 -2.26
C VAL A 41 16.49 -0.04 -0.98
N ARG A 42 16.88 1.25 -0.90
CA ARG A 42 17.54 1.79 0.29
C ARG A 42 16.57 1.88 1.45
N LEU A 43 15.36 2.37 1.17
CA LEU A 43 14.30 2.46 2.16
C LEU A 43 13.88 1.06 2.63
N ASP A 44 13.63 0.15 1.70
CA ASP A 44 13.18 -1.21 2.01
C ASP A 44 14.20 -1.98 2.84
N LYS A 45 15.50 -1.83 2.54
CA LYS A 45 16.57 -2.42 3.37
C LYS A 45 16.64 -1.78 4.75
N ARG A 46 16.55 -0.45 4.84
CA ARG A 46 16.53 0.25 6.13
C ARG A 46 15.38 -0.23 7.02
N LEU A 47 14.24 -0.52 6.42
CA LEU A 47 13.04 -1.03 7.11
C LEU A 47 13.01 -2.56 7.21
N LYS A 48 14.11 -3.23 6.87
CA LYS A 48 14.30 -4.69 6.98
C LYS A 48 13.29 -5.53 6.17
N VAL A 49 12.67 -4.97 5.13
CA VAL A 49 11.74 -5.70 4.25
C VAL A 49 12.45 -6.85 3.53
N ASP A 50 13.72 -6.68 3.18
CA ASP A 50 14.57 -7.69 2.55
C ASP A 50 14.87 -8.91 3.43
N LYS A 51 14.52 -8.89 4.72
CA LYS A 51 14.57 -10.08 5.57
C LYS A 51 13.46 -11.07 5.27
N PHE A 52 12.33 -10.57 4.78
CA PHE A 52 11.12 -11.34 4.55
C PHE A 52 10.89 -11.71 3.09
N VAL A 53 11.37 -10.87 2.14
CA VAL A 53 11.16 -11.07 0.71
C VAL A 53 12.42 -10.79 -0.10
N SER A 54 12.52 -11.45 -1.26
CA SER A 54 13.52 -11.13 -2.27
C SER A 54 13.10 -9.86 -3.01
N LEU A 55 13.87 -8.79 -2.84
CA LEU A 55 13.60 -7.50 -3.49
C LEU A 55 14.00 -7.57 -4.98
N TRP A 56 13.01 -7.57 -5.87
CA TRP A 56 13.26 -7.46 -7.29
C TRP A 56 13.43 -5.99 -7.69
N LYS A 57 14.63 -5.66 -8.19
CA LYS A 57 14.97 -4.31 -8.60
C LYS A 57 14.95 -4.21 -10.12
N ARG A 58 14.26 -3.20 -10.65
CA ARG A 58 14.29 -2.90 -12.06
C ARG A 58 15.70 -2.47 -12.51
N PRO A 59 16.22 -3.00 -13.64
CA PRO A 59 17.49 -2.52 -14.21
C PRO A 59 17.48 -1.01 -14.44
N LEU A 60 18.59 -0.33 -14.11
CA LEU A 60 18.67 1.13 -14.16
C LEU A 60 18.44 1.69 -15.58
N TRP A 61 18.96 1.02 -16.60
CA TRP A 61 18.78 1.42 -17.98
C TRP A 61 17.31 1.41 -18.42
N ILE A 62 16.52 0.42 -17.94
CA ILE A 62 15.07 0.37 -18.18
C ILE A 62 14.37 1.55 -17.49
N LEU A 63 14.78 1.91 -16.25
CA LEU A 63 14.20 3.06 -15.55
C LEU A 63 14.45 4.36 -16.29
N ILE A 64 15.68 4.58 -16.78
CA ILE A 64 16.05 5.80 -17.53
C ILE A 64 15.27 5.86 -18.83
N PHE A 65 15.29 4.78 -19.61
CA PHE A 65 14.57 4.70 -20.88
C PHE A 65 13.07 4.93 -20.69
N ASN A 66 12.45 4.25 -19.74
CA ASN A 66 11.02 4.38 -19.45
C ASN A 66 10.65 5.80 -19.00
N LYS A 67 11.49 6.44 -18.18
CA LYS A 67 11.26 7.82 -17.73
C LYS A 67 11.27 8.79 -18.93
N PHE A 68 12.26 8.66 -19.80
CA PHE A 68 12.37 9.48 -21.01
C PHE A 68 11.20 9.23 -21.96
N TYR A 69 10.90 7.96 -22.26
CA TYR A 69 9.82 7.56 -23.15
C TYR A 69 8.45 8.00 -22.63
N CYS A 70 8.13 7.77 -21.35
CA CYS A 70 6.88 8.21 -20.77
C CYS A 70 6.76 9.74 -20.77
N LYS A 71 7.87 10.49 -20.57
CA LYS A 71 7.86 11.94 -20.66
C LYS A 71 7.53 12.39 -22.09
N LEU A 72 8.17 11.79 -23.10
CA LEU A 72 7.89 12.09 -24.51
C LEU A 72 6.43 11.79 -24.86
N MET A 73 5.94 10.60 -24.48
CA MET A 73 4.57 10.18 -24.76
C MET A 73 3.51 11.02 -24.04
N SER A 74 3.84 11.61 -22.89
CA SER A 74 2.92 12.53 -22.19
C SER A 74 2.60 13.80 -22.97
N PHE A 75 3.47 14.23 -23.87
CA PHE A 75 3.21 15.37 -24.77
C PHE A 75 2.42 14.97 -26.02
N ILE A 76 2.53 13.70 -26.46
CA ILE A 76 1.94 13.22 -27.69
C ILE A 76 0.55 12.63 -27.45
N MET A 77 0.39 11.87 -26.35
CA MET A 77 -0.85 11.15 -26.06
C MET A 77 -1.84 12.04 -25.30
N LYS A 78 -2.93 12.41 -25.98
CA LYS A 78 -4.06 13.14 -25.36
C LYS A 78 -4.97 12.22 -24.53
N ASP A 79 -5.02 10.91 -24.86
CA ASP A 79 -5.83 9.92 -24.18
C ASP A 79 -5.14 9.49 -22.87
N LYS A 80 -5.68 9.95 -21.75
CA LYS A 80 -5.16 9.65 -20.41
C LYS A 80 -5.24 8.16 -20.05
N ILE A 81 -6.23 7.45 -20.55
CA ILE A 81 -6.40 6.01 -20.26
C ILE A 81 -5.29 5.22 -20.95
N LYS A 82 -5.11 5.44 -22.24
CA LYS A 82 -4.02 4.81 -23.01
C LYS A 82 -2.64 5.17 -22.47
N PHE A 83 -2.45 6.42 -22.05
CA PHE A 83 -1.20 6.84 -21.43
C PHE A 83 -0.94 6.12 -20.09
N ASN A 84 -1.96 5.94 -19.24
CA ASN A 84 -1.81 5.19 -18.00
C ASN A 84 -1.52 3.70 -18.25
N GLN A 85 -2.17 3.08 -19.21
CA GLN A 85 -1.86 1.70 -19.62
C GLN A 85 -0.42 1.55 -20.10
N LEU A 86 0.07 2.51 -20.91
CA LEU A 86 1.47 2.55 -21.32
C LEU A 86 2.42 2.63 -20.12
N ARG A 87 2.11 3.48 -19.14
CA ARG A 87 2.90 3.59 -17.89
C ARG A 87 2.90 2.30 -17.10
N PHE A 88 1.76 1.61 -16.96
CA PHE A 88 1.68 0.32 -16.28
C PHE A 88 2.48 -0.74 -17.00
N ARG A 89 2.37 -0.81 -18.33
CA ARG A 89 3.18 -1.70 -19.15
C ARG A 89 4.68 -1.52 -18.87
N HIS A 90 5.17 -0.29 -18.97
CA HIS A 90 6.58 0.00 -18.68
C HIS A 90 6.96 -0.23 -17.22
N HIS A 91 6.00 -0.15 -16.30
CA HIS A 91 6.26 -0.36 -14.89
C HIS A 91 6.27 -1.83 -14.50
N TYR A 92 5.37 -2.63 -15.02
CA TYR A 92 5.13 -3.99 -14.52
C TYR A 92 5.57 -5.11 -15.44
N ASP A 93 5.54 -4.96 -16.77
CA ASP A 93 5.73 -6.09 -17.70
C ASP A 93 7.04 -6.84 -17.49
N VAL A 94 8.16 -6.13 -17.29
CA VAL A 94 9.46 -6.79 -17.08
C VAL A 94 9.44 -7.65 -15.80
N PHE A 95 8.76 -7.19 -14.75
CA PHE A 95 8.58 -7.94 -13.51
C PHE A 95 7.66 -9.15 -13.72
N LEU A 96 6.50 -8.93 -14.31
CA LEU A 96 5.50 -9.98 -14.55
C LEU A 96 6.00 -11.06 -15.49
N ASN A 97 6.82 -10.70 -16.49
CA ASN A 97 7.39 -11.66 -17.46
C ASN A 97 8.38 -12.64 -16.83
N ASN A 98 8.89 -12.39 -15.61
CA ASN A 98 9.69 -13.37 -14.87
C ASN A 98 8.85 -14.51 -14.28
N MET A 99 7.53 -14.36 -14.16
CA MET A 99 6.65 -15.40 -13.63
C MET A 99 6.58 -16.59 -14.60
N LYS A 100 6.56 -17.79 -14.06
CA LYS A 100 6.48 -19.06 -14.78
C LYS A 100 5.18 -19.79 -14.44
N THR A 101 4.86 -20.81 -15.20
CA THR A 101 3.75 -21.73 -14.88
C THR A 101 3.93 -22.29 -13.47
N GLY A 102 2.87 -22.21 -12.68
CA GLY A 102 2.87 -22.58 -11.27
C GLY A 102 3.15 -21.44 -10.29
N ASP A 103 3.67 -20.30 -10.76
CA ASP A 103 3.80 -19.10 -9.91
C ASP A 103 2.46 -18.39 -9.71
N VAL A 104 2.36 -17.60 -8.63
CA VAL A 104 1.11 -16.91 -8.25
C VAL A 104 1.38 -15.43 -8.05
N LEU A 105 0.49 -14.58 -8.55
CA LEU A 105 0.51 -13.14 -8.31
C LEU A 105 -0.31 -12.81 -7.06
N PHE A 106 0.28 -12.10 -6.11
CA PHE A 106 -0.44 -11.54 -4.95
C PHE A 106 -0.52 -10.03 -5.09
N SER A 107 -1.71 -9.52 -5.35
CA SER A 107 -2.00 -8.09 -5.26
C SER A 107 -2.33 -7.74 -3.82
N THR A 108 -1.37 -7.12 -3.13
CA THR A 108 -1.49 -6.69 -1.73
C THR A 108 -1.86 -5.23 -1.63
N GLY A 109 -2.50 -4.85 -0.53
CA GLY A 109 -2.88 -3.48 -0.26
C GLY A 109 -4.39 -3.34 -0.02
N GLY A 110 -4.73 -2.77 1.15
CA GLY A 110 -6.11 -2.79 1.65
C GLY A 110 -7.12 -2.12 0.72
N ASP A 111 -6.82 -0.94 0.22
CA ASP A 111 -7.74 -0.07 -0.51
C ASP A 111 -7.45 0.07 -2.01
N MET A 112 -6.63 -0.83 -2.56
CA MET A 112 -6.17 -0.72 -3.95
C MET A 112 -7.30 -0.64 -4.99
N MET A 113 -8.41 -1.33 -4.76
CA MET A 113 -9.55 -1.27 -5.65
C MET A 113 -10.42 -0.01 -5.48
N CYS A 114 -10.08 0.87 -4.54
CA CYS A 114 -10.78 2.15 -4.35
C CYS A 114 -10.31 3.24 -5.33
N TYR A 115 -9.13 3.11 -5.93
CA TYR A 115 -8.56 4.13 -6.82
C TYR A 115 -9.01 3.98 -8.27
N ALA A 116 -9.14 5.12 -8.98
CA ALA A 116 -9.58 5.15 -10.38
C ALA A 116 -8.52 4.58 -11.34
N ASN A 117 -7.23 4.95 -11.16
CA ASN A 117 -6.12 4.38 -11.91
C ASN A 117 -5.62 3.15 -11.19
N ASN A 118 -6.01 1.98 -11.66
CA ASN A 118 -5.85 0.77 -10.89
C ASN A 118 -4.79 -0.15 -11.49
N GLU A 119 -3.65 -0.17 -10.84
CA GLU A 119 -2.52 -1.06 -11.17
C GLU A 119 -2.87 -2.54 -10.99
N VAL A 120 -3.81 -2.83 -10.06
CA VAL A 120 -4.31 -4.19 -9.79
C VAL A 120 -5.06 -4.74 -11.01
N ILE A 121 -5.89 -3.92 -11.66
CA ILE A 121 -6.58 -4.31 -12.90
C ILE A 121 -5.55 -4.72 -13.94
N TYR A 122 -4.56 -3.84 -14.20
CA TYR A 122 -3.53 -4.11 -15.20
C TYR A 122 -2.75 -5.40 -14.93
N THR A 123 -2.23 -5.54 -13.71
CA THR A 123 -1.38 -6.68 -13.36
C THR A 123 -2.15 -7.99 -13.33
N ASN A 124 -3.38 -7.98 -12.81
CA ASN A 124 -4.25 -9.15 -12.78
C ASN A 124 -4.65 -9.60 -14.19
N ASP A 125 -5.08 -8.67 -15.04
CA ASP A 125 -5.51 -9.00 -16.40
C ASP A 125 -4.34 -9.58 -17.22
N LYS A 126 -3.13 -8.99 -17.06
CA LYS A 126 -1.91 -9.51 -17.70
C LYS A 126 -1.58 -10.95 -17.28
N ILE A 127 -1.77 -11.28 -16.01
CA ILE A 127 -1.51 -12.62 -15.50
C ILE A 127 -2.62 -13.59 -15.92
N HIS A 128 -3.86 -13.14 -15.92
CA HIS A 128 -4.99 -13.92 -16.41
C HIS A 128 -4.85 -14.29 -17.89
N GLU A 129 -4.45 -13.34 -18.77
CA GLU A 129 -4.16 -13.58 -20.19
C GLU A 129 -3.10 -14.67 -20.41
N ARG A 130 -2.20 -14.87 -19.46
CA ARG A 130 -1.16 -15.90 -19.49
C ARG A 130 -1.57 -17.21 -18.84
N GLY A 131 -2.83 -17.35 -18.39
CA GLY A 131 -3.33 -18.54 -17.70
C GLY A 131 -2.72 -18.77 -16.32
N LEU A 132 -2.12 -17.74 -15.69
CA LEU A 132 -1.53 -17.84 -14.37
C LEU A 132 -2.54 -17.45 -13.28
N LYS A 133 -2.30 -17.92 -12.06
CA LYS A 133 -3.15 -17.63 -10.90
C LYS A 133 -2.82 -16.29 -10.26
N SER A 134 -3.85 -15.61 -9.77
CA SER A 134 -3.72 -14.38 -9.00
C SER A 134 -4.61 -14.39 -7.75
N VAL A 135 -4.17 -13.68 -6.74
CA VAL A 135 -4.87 -13.52 -5.46
C VAL A 135 -4.95 -12.02 -5.15
N LEU A 136 -6.13 -11.54 -4.81
CA LEU A 136 -6.30 -10.22 -4.20
C LEU A 136 -6.25 -10.40 -2.69
N TRP A 137 -5.20 -9.86 -2.06
CA TRP A 137 -4.82 -10.20 -0.70
C TRP A 137 -5.05 -9.06 0.30
N GLY A 138 -5.93 -9.28 1.28
CA GLY A 138 -6.21 -8.32 2.35
C GLY A 138 -6.96 -7.06 1.90
N CYS A 139 -7.93 -7.19 0.98
CA CYS A 139 -8.62 -6.04 0.41
C CYS A 139 -9.79 -5.52 1.25
N SER A 140 -9.98 -4.19 1.19
CA SER A 140 -11.22 -3.48 1.51
C SER A 140 -11.69 -2.73 0.28
N ILE A 141 -12.98 -2.83 -0.06
CA ILE A 141 -13.53 -2.24 -1.28
C ILE A 141 -14.84 -1.53 -0.95
N GLY A 142 -14.86 -0.21 -1.13
CA GLY A 142 -16.09 0.57 -1.02
C GLY A 142 -16.98 0.39 -2.25
N LYS A 143 -18.28 0.17 -2.04
CA LYS A 143 -19.27 -0.03 -3.11
C LYS A 143 -19.26 1.09 -4.15
N ALA A 144 -19.13 2.34 -3.71
CA ALA A 144 -19.07 3.52 -4.58
C ALA A 144 -17.86 3.53 -5.53
N ASN A 145 -16.84 2.71 -5.25
CA ASN A 145 -15.62 2.63 -6.06
C ASN A 145 -15.67 1.53 -7.13
N LEU A 146 -16.74 0.70 -7.14
CA LEU A 146 -16.89 -0.37 -8.12
C LEU A 146 -17.30 0.18 -9.49
N THR A 147 -16.54 -0.20 -10.51
CA THR A 147 -16.85 0.03 -11.91
C THR A 147 -17.06 -1.32 -12.62
N PRO A 148 -17.74 -1.35 -13.79
CA PRO A 148 -17.87 -2.59 -14.55
C PRO A 148 -16.51 -3.27 -14.84
N GLU A 149 -15.47 -2.50 -15.12
CA GLU A 149 -14.11 -3.00 -15.34
C GLU A 149 -13.54 -3.67 -14.08
N LYS A 150 -13.67 -3.02 -12.90
CA LYS A 150 -13.23 -3.59 -11.63
C LYS A 150 -13.99 -4.88 -11.30
N ILE A 151 -15.30 -4.91 -11.52
CA ILE A 151 -16.11 -6.12 -11.31
C ILE A 151 -15.64 -7.26 -12.22
N ALA A 152 -15.36 -6.97 -13.50
CA ALA A 152 -14.82 -7.95 -14.42
C ALA A 152 -13.46 -8.50 -13.96
N THR A 153 -12.57 -7.62 -13.47
CA THR A 153 -11.27 -8.02 -12.93
C THR A 153 -11.41 -8.86 -11.65
N LEU A 154 -12.33 -8.50 -10.73
CA LEU A 154 -12.58 -9.28 -9.51
C LEU A 154 -13.02 -10.71 -9.83
N LYS A 155 -13.78 -10.94 -10.89
CA LYS A 155 -14.17 -12.28 -11.35
C LYS A 155 -13.00 -13.14 -11.86
N ARG A 156 -11.89 -12.52 -12.27
CA ARG A 156 -10.70 -13.20 -12.82
C ARG A 156 -9.71 -13.63 -11.75
N PHE A 157 -9.78 -13.10 -10.52
CA PHE A 157 -8.95 -13.59 -9.43
C PHE A 157 -9.26 -15.04 -9.10
N SER A 158 -8.23 -15.83 -8.85
CA SER A 158 -8.38 -17.20 -8.36
C SER A 158 -8.92 -17.22 -6.92
N LEU A 159 -8.55 -16.21 -6.12
CA LEU A 159 -9.01 -16.01 -4.77
C LEU A 159 -9.01 -14.51 -4.42
N ILE A 160 -10.07 -14.08 -3.73
CA ILE A 160 -10.15 -12.75 -3.12
C ILE A 160 -10.22 -12.93 -1.60
N TYR A 161 -9.28 -12.31 -0.94
CA TYR A 161 -9.16 -12.31 0.49
C TYR A 161 -9.59 -10.95 1.05
N ALA A 162 -10.82 -10.87 1.53
CA ALA A 162 -11.39 -9.68 2.12
C ALA A 162 -11.03 -9.59 3.61
N ARG A 163 -10.43 -8.50 4.05
CA ARG A 163 -9.98 -8.32 5.42
C ARG A 163 -11.07 -7.86 6.39
N GLU A 164 -12.28 -7.61 5.90
CA GLU A 164 -13.43 -7.21 6.73
C GLU A 164 -14.77 -7.67 6.09
N SER A 165 -15.80 -7.71 6.94
CA SER A 165 -17.09 -8.30 6.61
C SER A 165 -17.89 -7.51 5.57
N LEU A 166 -17.83 -6.18 5.56
CA LEU A 166 -18.60 -5.35 4.61
C LEU A 166 -18.18 -5.63 3.17
N THR A 167 -16.87 -5.66 2.90
CA THR A 167 -16.35 -6.07 1.58
C THR A 167 -16.75 -7.50 1.24
N ALA A 168 -16.61 -8.44 2.19
CA ALA A 168 -16.93 -9.84 1.94
C ALA A 168 -18.42 -10.05 1.63
N ILE A 169 -19.33 -9.41 2.37
CA ILE A 169 -20.76 -9.47 2.16
C ILE A 169 -21.12 -8.91 0.77
N MET A 170 -20.60 -7.73 0.45
CA MET A 170 -20.83 -7.08 -0.84
C MET A 170 -20.35 -7.98 -1.99
N LEU A 171 -19.14 -8.50 -1.95
CA LEU A 171 -18.60 -9.35 -3.01
C LEU A 171 -19.38 -10.67 -3.15
N LYS A 172 -19.72 -11.34 -2.05
CA LYS A 172 -20.45 -12.62 -2.07
C LYS A 172 -21.93 -12.45 -2.41
N GLN A 173 -22.60 -11.51 -1.75
CA GLN A 173 -24.07 -11.42 -1.83
C GLN A 173 -24.56 -10.55 -2.98
N GLU A 174 -23.92 -9.39 -3.22
CA GLU A 174 -24.34 -8.49 -4.28
C GLU A 174 -23.72 -8.86 -5.63
N LEU A 175 -22.39 -9.10 -5.66
CA LEU A 175 -21.70 -9.45 -6.90
C LEU A 175 -21.68 -10.94 -7.22
N LYS A 176 -22.19 -11.79 -6.30
CA LYS A 176 -22.29 -13.26 -6.46
C LYS A 176 -20.94 -13.91 -6.78
N LEU A 177 -19.85 -13.41 -6.16
CA LEU A 177 -18.53 -13.99 -6.34
C LEU A 177 -18.33 -15.19 -5.40
N ASN A 178 -17.89 -16.32 -5.95
CA ASN A 178 -17.68 -17.58 -5.22
C ASN A 178 -16.22 -17.76 -4.74
N ASN A 179 -15.32 -16.90 -5.20
CA ASN A 179 -13.89 -16.95 -4.93
C ASN A 179 -13.46 -16.01 -3.78
N VAL A 180 -14.36 -15.71 -2.85
CA VAL A 180 -14.11 -14.76 -1.73
C VAL A 180 -14.02 -15.51 -0.42
N VAL A 181 -12.95 -15.25 0.33
CA VAL A 181 -12.79 -15.65 1.74
C VAL A 181 -12.63 -14.43 2.63
N THR A 182 -12.93 -14.57 3.92
CA THR A 182 -12.83 -13.48 4.89
C THR A 182 -11.89 -13.87 6.02
N PHE A 183 -10.99 -12.98 6.35
CA PHE A 183 -10.01 -13.18 7.42
C PHE A 183 -9.51 -11.81 7.91
N PRO A 184 -8.96 -11.65 9.12
CA PRO A 184 -8.38 -10.39 9.57
C PRO A 184 -7.20 -9.93 8.70
N ASP A 185 -6.89 -8.63 8.73
CA ASP A 185 -5.74 -8.07 8.02
C ASP A 185 -4.46 -8.84 8.37
N PRO A 186 -3.59 -9.16 7.39
CA PRO A 186 -2.33 -9.86 7.65
C PRO A 186 -1.42 -9.21 8.69
N ALA A 187 -1.56 -7.90 8.91
CA ALA A 187 -0.77 -7.21 9.93
C ALA A 187 -1.07 -7.68 11.37
N PHE A 188 -2.23 -8.29 11.62
CA PHE A 188 -2.61 -8.77 12.97
C PHE A 188 -1.80 -9.96 13.49
N VAL A 189 -0.99 -10.61 12.65
CA VAL A 189 -0.09 -11.69 13.10
C VAL A 189 1.27 -11.19 13.58
N LEU A 190 1.50 -9.87 13.51
CA LEU A 190 2.75 -9.30 13.95
C LEU A 190 2.77 -9.14 15.47
N GLU A 191 3.81 -9.65 16.09
CA GLU A 191 4.12 -9.37 17.49
C GLU A 191 4.85 -8.02 17.61
N PRO A 192 4.65 -7.28 18.71
CA PRO A 192 5.41 -6.07 19.00
C PRO A 192 6.90 -6.37 19.10
N GLU A 193 7.74 -5.55 18.48
CA GLU A 193 9.19 -5.58 18.72
C GLU A 193 9.51 -4.71 19.95
N GLU A 194 10.27 -5.23 20.90
CA GLU A 194 10.82 -4.43 21.99
C GLU A 194 11.79 -3.40 21.45
N VAL A 195 11.62 -2.16 21.89
CA VAL A 195 12.47 -1.03 21.50
C VAL A 195 12.71 -0.12 22.71
N ASP A 196 13.82 0.58 22.72
CA ASP A 196 14.05 1.65 23.68
C ASP A 196 13.00 2.74 23.49
N LEU A 197 12.29 3.06 24.57
CA LEU A 197 11.28 4.10 24.52
C LEU A 197 11.92 5.49 24.52
N PRO A 198 11.37 6.46 23.76
CA PRO A 198 11.81 7.85 23.84
C PRO A 198 11.68 8.43 25.25
N ASP A 199 12.54 9.42 25.59
CA ASP A 199 12.59 10.03 26.93
C ASP A 199 11.25 10.59 27.43
N CYS A 200 10.35 10.98 26.51
CA CYS A 200 9.02 11.45 26.87
C CYS A 200 8.19 10.42 27.67
N PHE A 201 8.50 9.13 27.57
CA PHE A 201 7.83 8.08 28.36
C PHE A 201 8.32 8.02 29.82
N THR A 202 9.50 8.56 30.11
CA THR A 202 10.03 8.62 31.48
C THR A 202 9.42 9.77 32.30
N GLN A 203 8.84 10.77 31.62
CA GLN A 203 8.30 11.99 32.22
C GLN A 203 6.80 11.92 32.54
N GLY A 204 6.12 10.80 32.22
CA GLY A 204 4.71 10.61 32.49
C GLY A 204 3.93 9.89 31.40
N SER A 205 2.61 10.07 31.39
CA SER A 205 1.75 9.45 30.39
C SER A 205 1.88 10.16 29.03
N VAL A 206 1.95 9.37 27.97
CA VAL A 206 2.09 9.84 26.59
C VAL A 206 0.84 9.52 25.78
N ILE A 207 0.39 10.45 24.95
CA ILE A 207 -0.66 10.24 23.96
C ILE A 207 -0.01 10.19 22.58
N GLY A 208 -0.10 9.05 21.88
CA GLY A 208 0.32 8.93 20.48
C GLY A 208 -0.70 9.58 19.55
N LEU A 209 -0.25 10.48 18.69
CA LEU A 209 -1.07 11.13 17.68
C LEU A 209 -0.51 10.91 16.29
N ASN A 210 -1.28 10.28 15.41
CA ASN A 210 -0.98 10.16 13.99
C ASN A 210 -1.82 11.17 13.20
N ILE A 211 -1.15 12.09 12.51
CA ILE A 211 -1.77 13.03 11.58
C ILE A 211 -1.15 12.84 10.21
N SER A 212 -1.98 12.57 9.22
CA SER A 212 -1.51 12.42 7.84
C SER A 212 -1.87 13.64 6.99
N ASN A 213 -1.06 13.90 6.00
CA ASN A 213 -1.35 14.87 4.95
C ASN A 213 -2.69 14.61 4.24
N TYR A 214 -3.10 13.34 4.18
CA TYR A 214 -4.37 12.94 3.57
C TYR A 214 -5.57 13.56 4.30
N VAL A 215 -5.55 13.54 5.63
CA VAL A 215 -6.62 14.14 6.47
C VAL A 215 -6.70 15.64 6.29
N LEU A 216 -5.57 16.32 6.21
CA LEU A 216 -5.51 17.79 6.08
C LEU A 216 -5.70 18.29 4.64
N GLY A 217 -5.79 17.39 3.65
CA GLY A 217 -5.94 17.79 2.25
C GLY A 217 -4.75 18.59 1.68
N GLY A 218 -3.59 18.61 2.36
CA GLY A 218 -2.40 19.25 1.86
C GLY A 218 -1.56 20.06 2.86
N PHE A 219 -1.41 19.67 4.11
CA PHE A 219 -0.57 20.34 5.13
C PHE A 219 -1.05 21.76 5.54
N ASP A 220 -2.34 22.05 5.43
CA ASP A 220 -2.89 23.36 5.72
C ASP A 220 -3.52 23.43 7.11
N PHE A 221 -2.77 23.96 8.09
CA PHE A 221 -3.27 24.23 9.43
C PHE A 221 -4.09 25.53 9.53
N GLU A 222 -4.09 26.38 8.50
CA GLU A 222 -4.97 27.54 8.43
C GLU A 222 -6.39 27.19 8.00
N SER A 223 -6.60 26.00 7.43
CA SER A 223 -7.93 25.49 7.14
C SER A 223 -8.74 25.30 8.41
N GLN A 224 -10.08 25.27 8.29
CA GLN A 224 -10.96 25.03 9.46
C GLN A 224 -10.62 23.72 10.16
N LEU A 225 -10.36 22.65 9.43
CA LEU A 225 -9.95 21.36 9.98
C LEU A 225 -8.58 21.45 10.66
N GLY A 226 -7.63 22.17 10.05
CA GLY A 226 -6.31 22.40 10.61
C GLY A 226 -6.39 23.11 11.98
N LYS A 227 -7.19 24.17 12.08
CA LYS A 227 -7.44 24.89 13.33
C LYS A 227 -8.08 24.01 14.40
N TYR A 228 -9.01 23.14 14.03
CA TYR A 228 -9.58 22.18 14.99
C TYR A 228 -8.55 21.19 15.51
N ILE A 229 -7.63 20.74 14.67
CA ILE A 229 -6.56 19.84 15.12
C ILE A 229 -5.60 20.53 16.06
N VAL A 230 -5.21 21.78 15.80
CA VAL A 230 -4.39 22.59 16.71
C VAL A 230 -5.10 22.77 18.03
N GLN A 231 -6.34 23.23 18.03
CA GLN A 231 -7.14 23.40 19.22
C GLN A 231 -7.31 22.11 20.03
N PHE A 232 -7.49 20.98 19.36
CA PHE A 232 -7.55 19.66 20.01
C PHE A 232 -6.25 19.33 20.73
N VAL A 233 -5.10 19.55 20.10
CA VAL A 233 -3.77 19.33 20.67
C VAL A 233 -3.54 20.25 21.88
N GLU A 234 -3.81 21.55 21.74
CA GLU A 234 -3.72 22.54 22.83
C GLU A 234 -4.62 22.17 24.02
N THR A 235 -5.84 21.69 23.73
CA THR A 235 -6.77 21.25 24.79
C THR A 235 -6.21 20.05 25.57
N ILE A 236 -5.61 19.07 24.87
CA ILE A 236 -4.97 17.94 25.54
C ILE A 236 -3.81 18.43 26.43
N ILE A 237 -2.93 19.27 25.90
CA ILE A 237 -1.76 19.78 26.63
C ILE A 237 -2.20 20.58 27.85
N SER A 238 -3.18 21.48 27.72
CA SER A 238 -3.63 22.35 28.81
C SER A 238 -4.51 21.66 29.85
N SER A 239 -5.30 20.66 29.46
CA SER A 239 -6.24 19.98 30.36
C SER A 239 -5.70 18.68 30.96
N THR A 240 -4.56 18.19 30.50
CA THR A 240 -3.94 16.96 30.99
C THR A 240 -2.45 17.17 31.25
N ASN A 241 -1.86 16.41 32.16
CA ASN A 241 -0.41 16.42 32.35
C ASN A 241 0.27 15.36 31.46
N LYS A 242 -0.08 15.33 30.14
CA LYS A 242 0.39 14.32 29.22
C LYS A 242 1.18 14.95 28.08
N SER A 243 2.24 14.26 27.67
CA SER A 243 2.99 14.60 26.48
C SER A 243 2.32 14.04 25.22
N ILE A 244 2.45 14.71 24.08
CA ILE A 244 1.98 14.21 22.78
C ILE A 244 3.18 13.72 21.98
N LEU A 245 3.10 12.47 21.53
CA LEU A 245 4.06 11.88 20.62
C LEU A 245 3.46 11.83 19.20
N LEU A 246 4.03 12.59 18.27
CA LEU A 246 3.62 12.58 16.87
C LEU A 246 4.23 11.37 16.16
N ILE A 247 3.37 10.48 15.64
CA ILE A 247 3.75 9.19 15.06
C ILE A 247 3.49 9.20 13.55
N PRO A 248 4.51 9.41 12.68
CA PRO A 248 4.32 9.39 11.23
C PRO A 248 4.14 7.96 10.72
N HIS A 249 3.14 7.75 9.86
CA HIS A 249 2.86 6.47 9.20
C HIS A 249 3.42 6.39 7.78
N VAL A 250 3.28 7.46 6.99
CA VAL A 250 3.70 7.50 5.59
C VAL A 250 4.97 8.34 5.45
N MET A 251 5.94 7.83 4.68
CA MET A 251 7.22 8.49 4.41
C MET A 251 7.50 8.58 2.90
N TRP A 252 6.48 8.55 2.07
CA TRP A 252 6.63 8.75 0.63
C TRP A 252 6.91 10.21 0.30
N ARG A 253 7.74 10.46 -0.70
CA ARG A 253 8.21 11.81 -1.06
C ARG A 253 7.11 12.88 -1.19
N ARG A 254 5.88 12.49 -1.56
CA ARG A 254 4.74 13.42 -1.76
C ARG A 254 3.69 13.34 -0.65
N GLN A 255 3.85 12.43 0.29
CA GLN A 255 2.89 12.14 1.36
C GLN A 255 3.65 11.82 2.65
N ASP A 256 4.66 12.63 2.97
CA ASP A 256 5.50 12.41 4.14
C ASP A 256 4.86 13.02 5.38
N ASP A 257 4.32 12.18 6.25
CA ASP A 257 3.66 12.60 7.48
C ASP A 257 4.63 13.32 8.46
N ARG A 258 5.94 13.12 8.32
CA ARG A 258 6.93 13.86 9.15
C ARG A 258 6.89 15.35 8.88
N ILE A 259 6.51 15.77 7.68
CA ILE A 259 6.41 17.19 7.31
C ILE A 259 5.22 17.83 8.04
N VAL A 260 4.06 17.17 8.05
CA VAL A 260 2.89 17.68 8.75
C VAL A 260 3.08 17.62 10.27
N SER A 261 3.69 16.56 10.78
CA SER A 261 4.03 16.42 12.20
C SER A 261 4.98 17.54 12.66
N ARG A 262 6.01 17.87 11.87
CA ARG A 262 6.92 18.97 12.20
C ARG A 262 6.20 20.31 12.23
N LYS A 263 5.35 20.60 11.23
CA LYS A 263 4.55 21.84 11.22
C LYS A 263 3.65 21.98 12.44
N LEU A 264 3.00 20.87 12.86
CA LEU A 264 2.16 20.89 14.06
C LEU A 264 2.98 21.09 15.33
N PHE A 265 4.18 20.55 15.39
CA PHE A 265 5.10 20.73 16.51
C PHE A 265 5.61 22.18 16.63
N ASP A 266 5.78 22.86 15.50
CA ASP A 266 6.32 24.23 15.44
C ASP A 266 5.24 25.32 15.72
N ILE A 267 3.94 24.98 15.77
CA ILE A 267 2.82 25.84 16.16
C ILE A 267 2.70 25.88 17.70
#